data_4b369ac21b3481454c8417961c6100f0
#
_entry.id   4b369ac21b3481454c8417961c6100f0
#
_cell.length_a   1.000
_cell.length_b   1.000
_cell.length_c   1.000
_cell.angle_alpha   90.00
_cell.angle_beta   90.00
_cell.angle_gamma   90.00
#
_symmetry.space_group_name_H-M   'P 1'
#
loop_
_entity.id
_entity.type
_entity.pdbx_description
1 polymer ?
#
loop_
_entity_poly.entity_id
_entity_poly.type
_entity_poly.pdbx_seq_one_letter_code
_entity_poly.pdbx_strand_id
1 'polypeptide(L)' 'MLIKINHPKADSISIQDSEFHWCRPGFSSEIAFFKRGSWVTEPIEPFADYHDGSVGDTAVYSYVPNTLIDAFLDENRA' A
#
# COMPACT_ATOMS: atom_id res chain seq x y z
N MET A 1 -7.44 -5.10 4.85
CA MET A 1 -7.51 -4.28 6.09
C MET A 1 -7.19 -2.84 5.73
N LEU A 2 -8.03 -1.92 6.14
CA LEU A 2 -7.83 -0.50 5.87
C LEU A 2 -7.36 0.19 7.15
N ILE A 3 -6.22 0.89 7.08
CA ILE A 3 -5.59 1.55 8.22
C ILE A 3 -5.43 3.03 7.93
N LYS A 4 -5.78 3.88 8.89
CA LYS A 4 -5.53 5.32 8.78
C LYS A 4 -4.05 5.60 9.02
N ILE A 5 -3.50 6.50 8.23
CA ILE A 5 -2.10 6.93 8.34
C ILE A 5 -2.00 8.45 8.30
N ASN A 6 -0.86 8.95 8.69
CA ASN A 6 -0.52 10.37 8.64
C ASN A 6 0.64 10.56 7.66
N HIS A 7 0.30 10.77 6.39
CA HIS A 7 1.27 10.93 5.31
C HIS A 7 0.82 12.08 4.40
N PRO A 8 1.75 12.87 3.85
CA PRO A 8 1.37 14.02 3.02
C PRO A 8 0.60 13.65 1.75
N LYS A 9 0.78 12.43 1.24
CA LYS A 9 0.15 11.99 -0.02
C LYS A 9 -1.05 11.06 0.17
N ALA A 10 -1.28 10.54 1.37
CA ALA A 10 -2.37 9.59 1.63
C ALA A 10 -2.85 9.68 3.07
N ASP A 11 -4.11 9.38 3.29
CA ASP A 11 -4.69 9.34 4.65
C ASP A 11 -5.08 7.94 5.08
N SER A 12 -5.01 6.96 4.17
CA SER A 12 -5.24 5.56 4.53
C SER A 12 -4.50 4.62 3.58
N ILE A 13 -4.22 3.42 4.09
CA ILE A 13 -3.58 2.34 3.36
C ILE A 13 -4.45 1.09 3.48
N SER A 14 -4.66 0.40 2.36
CA SER A 14 -5.30 -0.91 2.33
C SER A 14 -4.23 -1.98 2.23
N ILE A 15 -4.29 -2.97 3.12
CA ILE A 15 -3.32 -4.07 3.16
C ILE A 15 -4.09 -5.38 3.02
N GLN A 16 -3.76 -6.16 1.99
CA GLN A 16 -4.37 -7.45 1.72
C GLN A 16 -3.30 -8.54 1.71
N ASP A 17 -3.52 -9.57 2.50
CA ASP A 17 -2.58 -10.68 2.66
C ASP A 17 -3.35 -12.00 2.59
N SER A 18 -3.62 -12.47 1.39
CA SER A 18 -4.27 -13.75 1.16
C SER A 18 -3.87 -14.31 -0.20
N GLU A 19 -4.15 -15.59 -0.43
CA GLU A 19 -3.84 -16.25 -1.70
C GLU A 19 -4.62 -15.68 -2.89
N PHE A 20 -5.64 -14.88 -2.63
CA PHE A 20 -6.44 -14.23 -3.67
C PHE A 20 -5.90 -12.86 -4.08
N HIS A 21 -4.80 -12.42 -3.49
CA HIS A 21 -4.18 -11.13 -3.76
C HIS A 21 -2.77 -11.30 -4.30
N TRP A 22 -2.27 -10.26 -4.95
CA TRP A 22 -0.90 -10.25 -5.50
C TRP A 22 0.11 -10.12 -4.36
N CYS A 23 0.33 -11.23 -3.67
CA CYS A 23 1.24 -11.29 -2.53
C CYS A 23 1.63 -12.75 -2.24
N ARG A 24 2.60 -12.89 -1.35
CA ARG A 24 3.00 -14.17 -0.78
C ARG A 24 2.56 -14.19 0.68
N PRO A 25 1.45 -14.89 1.02
CA PRO A 25 0.89 -14.84 2.36
C PRO A 25 1.93 -15.10 3.46
N GLY A 26 1.92 -14.26 4.49
CA GLY A 26 2.86 -14.33 5.61
C GLY A 26 4.19 -13.61 5.38
N PHE A 27 4.53 -13.26 4.14
CA PHE A 27 5.81 -12.63 3.81
C PHE A 27 5.65 -11.28 3.12
N SER A 28 4.67 -11.16 2.24
CA SER A 28 4.39 -9.94 1.52
C SER A 28 2.90 -9.69 1.43
N SER A 29 2.52 -8.49 1.06
CA SER A 29 1.12 -8.10 0.95
C SER A 29 0.91 -7.26 -0.30
N GLU A 30 -0.35 -7.20 -0.74
CA GLU A 30 -0.78 -6.25 -1.74
C GLU A 30 -1.27 -5.00 -1.01
N ILE A 31 -0.79 -3.83 -1.41
CA ILE A 31 -1.23 -2.58 -0.78
C ILE A 31 -1.72 -1.56 -1.79
N ALA A 32 -2.56 -0.65 -1.31
CA ALA A 32 -3.02 0.51 -2.06
C ALA A 32 -3.21 1.68 -1.10
N PHE A 33 -3.10 2.89 -1.63
CA PHE A 33 -3.24 4.12 -0.83
C PHE A 33 -4.47 4.89 -1.27
N PHE A 34 -5.09 5.57 -0.29
CA PHE A 34 -6.26 6.40 -0.53
C PHE A 34 -6.08 7.76 0.13
N LYS A 35 -6.67 8.77 -0.48
CA LYS A 35 -6.79 10.10 0.09
C LYS A 35 -8.20 10.61 -0.14
N ARG A 36 -8.90 10.95 0.94
CA ARG A 36 -10.30 11.42 0.89
C ARG A 36 -11.20 10.48 0.10
N GLY A 37 -11.00 9.17 0.28
CA GLY A 37 -11.80 8.15 -0.39
C GLY A 37 -11.42 7.85 -1.84
N SER A 38 -10.42 8.53 -2.39
CA SER A 38 -9.96 8.31 -3.76
C SER A 38 -8.61 7.61 -3.79
N TRP A 39 -8.39 6.80 -4.82
CA TRP A 39 -7.11 6.13 -5.04
C TRP A 39 -6.01 7.15 -5.24
N VAL A 40 -4.87 6.91 -4.57
CA VAL A 40 -3.64 7.66 -4.83
C VAL A 40 -2.88 6.94 -5.93
N THR A 41 -2.77 7.54 -7.10
CA THR A 41 -2.12 6.94 -8.26
C THR A 41 -0.64 7.29 -8.36
N GLU A 42 -0.21 8.36 -7.69
CA GLU A 42 1.19 8.74 -7.62
C GLU A 42 1.96 7.78 -6.72
N PRO A 43 3.12 7.27 -7.14
CA PRO A 43 3.91 6.37 -6.30
C PRO A 43 4.32 6.99 -4.97
N ILE A 44 4.22 6.21 -3.91
CA ILE A 44 4.60 6.61 -2.55
C ILE A 44 5.82 5.79 -2.13
N GLU A 45 6.89 6.50 -1.74
CA GLU A 45 8.08 5.85 -1.20
C GLU A 45 7.82 5.32 0.21
N PRO A 46 8.41 4.20 0.62
CA PRO A 46 9.48 3.44 -0.08
C PRO A 46 8.95 2.36 -1.05
N PHE A 47 7.71 2.44 -1.49
CA PHE A 47 7.05 1.37 -2.23
C PHE A 47 7.10 1.52 -3.75
N ALA A 48 7.74 2.56 -4.27
CA ALA A 48 7.71 2.85 -5.71
C ALA A 48 8.13 1.67 -6.59
N ASP A 49 9.12 0.88 -6.14
CA ASP A 49 9.59 -0.28 -6.90
C ASP A 49 8.57 -1.42 -6.99
N TYR A 50 7.57 -1.40 -6.14
CA TYR A 50 6.50 -2.40 -6.10
C TYR A 50 5.23 -1.94 -6.80
N HIS A 51 5.24 -0.71 -7.27
CA HIS A 51 4.07 -0.10 -7.90
C HIS A 51 3.79 -0.77 -9.24
N ASP A 52 2.58 -1.34 -9.35
CA ASP A 52 2.10 -1.83 -10.62
C ASP A 52 1.40 -0.68 -11.32
N GLY A 53 2.12 0.05 -12.13
CA GLY A 53 1.66 1.25 -12.83
C GLY A 53 0.65 0.99 -13.91
N SER A 54 0.04 -0.15 -13.91
CA SER A 54 -0.50 -0.70 -15.12
C SER A 54 -1.85 -0.20 -15.54
N VAL A 55 -2.73 0.32 -14.71
CA VAL A 55 -4.07 0.50 -15.26
C VAL A 55 -4.89 1.60 -14.62
N GLY A 56 -5.11 2.65 -15.40
CA GLY A 56 -6.22 3.56 -15.15
C GLY A 56 -6.12 4.31 -13.83
N ASP A 57 -7.22 4.35 -13.11
CA ASP A 57 -7.36 5.15 -11.89
C ASP A 57 -6.99 4.40 -10.62
N THR A 58 -6.47 3.18 -10.74
CA THR A 58 -6.09 2.37 -9.58
C THR A 58 -4.60 2.11 -9.59
N ALA A 59 -3.98 2.20 -8.41
CA ALA A 59 -2.57 1.94 -8.24
C ALA A 59 -2.40 0.92 -7.13
N VAL A 60 -1.94 -0.27 -7.49
CA VAL A 60 -1.74 -1.37 -6.56
C VAL A 60 -0.25 -1.68 -6.47
N TYR A 61 0.22 -1.95 -5.27
CA TYR A 61 1.59 -2.37 -5.02
C TYR A 61 1.57 -3.86 -4.68
N SER A 62 2.27 -4.65 -5.47
CA SER A 62 2.24 -6.12 -5.38
C SER A 62 3.49 -6.66 -4.71
N TYR A 63 3.33 -7.74 -3.94
CA TYR A 63 4.44 -8.46 -3.31
C TYR A 63 5.32 -7.57 -2.43
N VAL A 64 4.70 -6.62 -1.72
CA VAL A 64 5.43 -5.71 -0.83
C VAL A 64 5.81 -6.46 0.44
N PRO A 65 7.10 -6.47 0.81
CA PRO A 65 7.52 -7.15 2.04
C PRO A 65 6.80 -6.60 3.28
N ASN A 66 6.28 -7.49 4.12
CA ASN A 66 5.57 -7.07 5.32
C ASN A 66 6.45 -6.25 6.26
N THR A 67 7.74 -6.54 6.31
CA THR A 67 8.70 -5.77 7.12
C THR A 67 8.79 -4.31 6.67
N LEU A 68 8.72 -4.08 5.37
CA LEU A 68 8.73 -2.72 4.82
C LEU A 68 7.43 -1.97 5.17
N ILE A 69 6.31 -2.67 5.12
CA ILE A 69 5.01 -2.11 5.51
C ILE A 69 5.01 -1.74 6.98
N ASP A 70 5.51 -2.62 7.85
CA ASP A 70 5.55 -2.36 9.29
C ASP A 70 6.39 -1.13 9.61
N ALA A 71 7.55 -0.98 8.99
CA ALA A 71 8.40 0.19 9.16
C ALA A 71 7.69 1.47 8.72
N PHE A 72 7.01 1.41 7.58
CA PHE A 72 6.24 2.55 7.08
C PHE A 72 5.10 2.94 8.04
N LEU A 73 4.38 1.97 8.57
CA LEU A 73 3.29 2.23 9.51
C LEU A 73 3.81 2.86 10.80
N ASP A 74 4.98 2.43 11.28
CA ASP A 74 5.59 3.02 12.48
C ASP A 74 5.93 4.50 12.27
N GLU A 75 6.40 4.86 11.08
CA GLU A 75 6.75 6.25 10.74
C GLU A 75 5.53 7.13 10.47
N ASN A 76 4.41 6.54 10.10
CA ASN A 76 3.24 7.28 9.62
C ASN A 76 1.97 6.98 10.42
N ARG A 77 2.09 6.76 11.69
CA ARG A 77 0.94 6.51 12.57
C ARG A 77 0.01 7.73 12.63
N ALA A 78 -1.25 7.45 12.46
CA ALA A 78 -2.28 8.47 12.61
C ALA A 78 -2.61 8.72 14.10
#